data_408881238bdfabe56c875e84c08ccc92
#
_entry.id   408881238bdfabe56c875e84c08ccc92
#
_cell.length_a   1.000
_cell.length_b   1.000
_cell.length_c   1.000
_cell.angle_alpha   90.00
_cell.angle_beta   90.00
_cell.angle_gamma   90.00
#
_symmetry.space_group_name_H-M   'P 1'
#
loop_
_entity.id
_entity.type
_entity.pdbx_description
1 polymer ?
#
loop_
_entity_poly.entity_id
_entity_poly.type
_entity_poly.pdbx_seq_one_letter_code
_entity_poly.pdbx_strand_id
1 'polypeptide(L)'
;MAFESLTEKLQNVFKNLRSKGRLTEADVKVALKEVKMALLEADVSFKVVKQFIKAVQERAIGQDVMNGLNPGQMVIKIVNDELVSLMGSETTEIALRPAGEITVIMMAGLQGAGKTTTTAKIAGKLKAKGRKPLLVACDVYRPAAITQLQINGEKQGVEVFSMGDKQNPVNIAKAAIEHAKNQNFNVVILDTAGRLHVDEDMMQELIRIKEEVNVDQTILVVDAMTGQDAVNVAESFNQKVGIDGVILTKMDGDTRGGAALSIKAISGKPILYVGMGEKLSDLEQFYPDRMASRILGMGDVMSLIEKAQQNIDEDKAREMEQKIKKATFGFDDYLESMNQMKNMGGISSVLNMLPGLGNKAKDIEGMIDEKDMARKEAIILSMTPKERANPDLLNPSRKKRIAQGAGVDIAEVNRMVKQFDQTRKMMKQMPGMLGGKSGKRGGFKLPF
;
A
#
# COMPACT_ATOMS: atom_id res chain seq x y z
N MET A 1 -1.13 5.48 -10.36
CA MET A 1 -1.39 5.26 -8.91
C MET A 1 -2.72 4.57 -8.73
N ALA A 2 -2.86 3.78 -7.63
CA ALA A 2 -4.12 3.10 -7.36
C ALA A 2 -5.31 4.08 -7.37
N PHE A 3 -6.38 3.71 -8.06
CA PHE A 3 -7.65 4.45 -8.17
C PHE A 3 -7.58 5.84 -8.85
N GLU A 4 -6.47 6.25 -9.41
CA GLU A 4 -6.28 7.62 -9.89
C GLU A 4 -7.37 8.09 -10.86
N SER A 5 -7.70 7.28 -11.86
CA SER A 5 -8.74 7.60 -12.85
C SER A 5 -10.13 7.71 -12.21
N LEU A 6 -10.47 6.80 -11.29
CA LEU A 6 -11.75 6.83 -10.58
C LEU A 6 -11.83 8.04 -9.65
N THR A 7 -10.76 8.30 -8.89
CA THR A 7 -10.68 9.43 -7.96
C THR A 7 -10.89 10.77 -8.66
N GLU A 8 -10.23 11.00 -9.80
CA GLU A 8 -10.37 12.25 -10.57
C GLU A 8 -11.82 12.47 -11.02
N LYS A 9 -12.47 11.44 -11.55
CA LYS A 9 -13.88 11.52 -11.98
C LYS A 9 -14.81 11.82 -10.82
N LEU A 10 -14.67 11.10 -9.70
CA LEU A 10 -15.51 11.32 -8.52
C LEU A 10 -15.29 12.70 -7.89
N GLN A 11 -14.05 13.19 -7.83
CA GLN A 11 -13.77 14.53 -7.34
C GLN A 11 -14.43 15.62 -8.19
N ASN A 12 -14.46 15.47 -9.52
CA ASN A 12 -15.16 16.40 -10.40
C ASN A 12 -16.66 16.44 -10.14
N VAL A 13 -17.30 15.27 -9.97
CA VAL A 13 -18.72 15.18 -9.61
C VAL A 13 -18.99 15.88 -8.26
N PHE A 14 -18.18 15.60 -7.25
CA PHE A 14 -18.36 16.13 -5.91
C PHE A 14 -18.02 17.62 -5.80
N LYS A 15 -17.11 18.13 -6.60
CA LYS A 15 -16.84 19.58 -6.71
C LYS A 15 -18.09 20.32 -7.15
N ASN A 16 -18.80 19.79 -8.16
CA ASN A 16 -20.05 20.35 -8.66
C ASN A 16 -21.15 20.33 -7.58
N LEU A 17 -21.27 19.22 -6.82
CA LEU A 17 -22.23 19.13 -5.72
C LEU A 17 -21.92 20.12 -4.57
N ARG A 18 -20.65 20.29 -4.21
CA ARG A 18 -20.24 21.22 -3.14
C ARG A 18 -20.47 22.68 -3.51
N SER A 19 -20.40 23.03 -4.79
CA SER A 19 -20.60 24.42 -5.25
C SER A 19 -22.06 24.88 -5.18
N LYS A 20 -23.02 23.95 -5.05
CA LYS A 20 -24.45 24.25 -4.94
C LYS A 20 -24.85 24.43 -3.48
N GLY A 21 -25.30 25.60 -3.10
CA GLY A 21 -25.73 25.91 -1.73
C GLY A 21 -27.01 25.17 -1.30
N ARG A 22 -27.87 24.81 -2.26
CA ARG A 22 -29.04 23.94 -2.07
C ARG A 22 -29.00 22.84 -3.14
N LEU A 23 -29.36 21.64 -2.77
CA LEU A 23 -29.51 20.53 -3.69
C LEU A 23 -30.99 20.20 -3.88
N THR A 24 -31.35 19.90 -5.13
CA THR A 24 -32.65 19.31 -5.47
C THR A 24 -32.49 17.82 -5.69
N GLU A 25 -33.58 17.06 -5.61
CA GLU A 25 -33.58 15.64 -5.95
C GLU A 25 -33.04 15.37 -7.38
N ALA A 26 -33.33 16.27 -8.31
CA ALA A 26 -32.81 16.22 -9.67
C ALA A 26 -31.27 16.37 -9.71
N ASP A 27 -30.70 17.26 -8.90
CA ASP A 27 -29.25 17.44 -8.80
C ASP A 27 -28.55 16.18 -8.30
N VAL A 28 -29.13 15.55 -7.26
CA VAL A 28 -28.61 14.28 -6.71
C VAL A 28 -28.70 13.18 -7.76
N LYS A 29 -29.81 13.04 -8.48
CA LYS A 29 -29.95 12.05 -9.56
C LYS A 29 -28.95 12.25 -10.69
N VAL A 30 -28.67 13.48 -11.08
CA VAL A 30 -27.64 13.77 -12.10
C VAL A 30 -26.27 13.38 -11.61
N ALA A 31 -25.88 13.78 -10.39
CA ALA A 31 -24.59 13.41 -9.81
C ALA A 31 -24.42 11.89 -9.67
N LEU A 32 -25.45 11.19 -9.21
CA LEU A 32 -25.43 9.73 -9.09
C LEU A 32 -25.33 9.02 -10.45
N LYS A 33 -25.87 9.62 -11.52
CA LYS A 33 -25.64 9.12 -12.89
C LYS A 33 -24.18 9.23 -13.31
N GLU A 34 -23.51 10.33 -12.98
CA GLU A 34 -22.09 10.53 -13.25
C GLU A 34 -21.23 9.57 -12.39
N VAL A 35 -21.55 9.40 -11.10
CA VAL A 35 -20.91 8.39 -10.21
C VAL A 35 -21.07 6.99 -10.79
N LYS A 36 -22.27 6.62 -11.26
CA LYS A 36 -22.52 5.35 -11.93
C LYS A 36 -21.61 5.13 -13.11
N MET A 37 -21.47 6.14 -13.98
CA MET A 37 -20.60 6.03 -15.15
C MET A 37 -19.14 5.92 -14.76
N ALA A 38 -18.69 6.69 -13.76
CA ALA A 38 -17.31 6.60 -13.26
C ALA A 38 -16.98 5.20 -12.72
N LEU A 39 -17.89 4.57 -11.97
CA LEU A 39 -17.71 3.22 -11.46
C LEU A 39 -17.69 2.16 -12.57
N LEU A 40 -18.56 2.28 -13.59
CA LEU A 40 -18.56 1.37 -14.74
C LEU A 40 -17.27 1.50 -15.57
N GLU A 41 -16.79 2.70 -15.80
CA GLU A 41 -15.52 2.96 -16.49
C GLU A 41 -14.31 2.51 -15.68
N ALA A 42 -14.45 2.45 -14.34
CA ALA A 42 -13.48 1.86 -13.45
C ALA A 42 -13.54 0.31 -13.40
N ASP A 43 -14.33 -0.31 -14.27
CA ASP A 43 -14.46 -1.77 -14.39
C ASP A 43 -15.11 -2.43 -13.16
N VAL A 44 -15.97 -1.69 -12.44
CA VAL A 44 -16.78 -2.24 -11.35
C VAL A 44 -17.93 -3.05 -11.95
N SER A 45 -18.22 -4.22 -11.38
CA SER A 45 -19.32 -5.08 -11.84
C SER A 45 -20.65 -4.33 -11.91
N PHE A 46 -21.37 -4.46 -13.04
CA PHE A 46 -22.66 -3.79 -13.24
C PHE A 46 -23.66 -4.10 -12.12
N LYS A 47 -23.72 -5.34 -11.64
CA LYS A 47 -24.58 -5.76 -10.54
C LYS A 47 -24.27 -4.97 -9.27
N VAL A 48 -22.98 -4.83 -8.96
CA VAL A 48 -22.48 -4.09 -7.79
C VAL A 48 -22.81 -2.60 -7.92
N VAL A 49 -22.53 -2.01 -9.09
CA VAL A 49 -22.85 -0.59 -9.35
C VAL A 49 -24.33 -0.30 -9.20
N LYS A 50 -25.20 -1.18 -9.72
CA LYS A 50 -26.65 -1.01 -9.60
C LYS A 50 -27.12 -1.03 -8.14
N GLN A 51 -26.61 -1.95 -7.33
CA GLN A 51 -26.93 -2.03 -5.90
C GLN A 51 -26.42 -0.79 -5.14
N PHE A 52 -25.17 -0.41 -5.38
CA PHE A 52 -24.56 0.76 -4.78
C PHE A 52 -25.34 2.05 -5.07
N ILE A 53 -25.63 2.32 -6.35
CA ILE A 53 -26.38 3.53 -6.73
C ILE A 53 -27.76 3.56 -6.10
N LYS A 54 -28.45 2.42 -6.03
CA LYS A 54 -29.75 2.31 -5.38
C LYS A 54 -29.64 2.66 -3.89
N ALA A 55 -28.68 2.07 -3.16
CA ALA A 55 -28.48 2.32 -1.74
C ALA A 55 -28.14 3.79 -1.45
N VAL A 56 -27.22 4.37 -2.23
CA VAL A 56 -26.89 5.79 -2.09
C VAL A 56 -28.10 6.68 -2.40
N GLN A 57 -28.85 6.39 -3.45
CA GLN A 57 -30.01 7.19 -3.83
C GLN A 57 -31.09 7.19 -2.75
N GLU A 58 -31.43 6.03 -2.18
CA GLU A 58 -32.43 5.89 -1.11
C GLU A 58 -32.06 6.74 0.12
N ARG A 59 -30.77 6.79 0.48
CA ARG A 59 -30.27 7.59 1.62
C ARG A 59 -30.10 9.08 1.27
N ALA A 60 -29.69 9.40 0.06
CA ALA A 60 -29.36 10.77 -0.35
C ALA A 60 -30.60 11.64 -0.65
N ILE A 61 -31.75 11.05 -0.99
CA ILE A 61 -33.00 11.76 -1.30
C ILE A 61 -33.84 11.99 -0.03
N GLY A 62 -33.43 11.50 1.14
CA GLY A 62 -34.11 11.72 2.42
C GLY A 62 -34.22 13.21 2.79
N GLN A 63 -35.35 13.60 3.42
CA GLN A 63 -35.60 14.99 3.81
C GLN A 63 -34.50 15.57 4.71
N ASP A 64 -33.92 14.78 5.58
CA ASP A 64 -32.82 15.19 6.49
C ASP A 64 -31.57 15.63 5.73
N VAL A 65 -31.30 15.00 4.59
CA VAL A 65 -30.16 15.36 3.72
C VAL A 65 -30.47 16.63 2.93
N MET A 66 -31.66 16.70 2.32
CA MET A 66 -32.05 17.79 1.44
C MET A 66 -32.24 19.12 2.18
N ASN A 67 -32.67 19.06 3.43
CA ASN A 67 -32.89 20.23 4.30
C ASN A 67 -31.69 20.54 5.22
N GLY A 68 -30.59 19.76 5.16
CA GLY A 68 -29.40 19.94 5.96
C GLY A 68 -28.62 21.22 5.59
N LEU A 69 -27.81 21.71 6.52
CA LEU A 69 -26.97 22.90 6.32
C LEU A 69 -25.93 22.71 5.18
N ASN A 70 -25.50 21.47 4.93
CA ASN A 70 -24.52 21.14 3.90
C ASN A 70 -24.92 19.89 3.11
N PRO A 71 -25.97 19.94 2.26
CA PRO A 71 -26.49 18.76 1.58
C PRO A 71 -25.46 18.05 0.72
N GLY A 72 -24.60 18.80 0.01
CA GLY A 72 -23.53 18.22 -0.82
C GLY A 72 -22.51 17.41 -0.02
N GLN A 73 -22.15 17.86 1.18
CA GLN A 73 -21.25 17.10 2.06
C GLN A 73 -21.92 15.85 2.62
N MET A 74 -23.23 15.90 2.90
CA MET A 74 -24.00 14.74 3.35
C MET A 74 -24.07 13.67 2.27
N VAL A 75 -24.31 14.03 1.01
CA VAL A 75 -24.27 13.07 -0.12
C VAL A 75 -22.90 12.42 -0.26
N ILE A 76 -21.80 13.19 -0.17
CA ILE A 76 -20.44 12.65 -0.23
C ILE A 76 -20.18 11.68 0.93
N LYS A 77 -20.64 12.00 2.14
CA LYS A 77 -20.54 11.12 3.29
C LYS A 77 -21.31 9.81 3.05
N ILE A 78 -22.51 9.87 2.52
CA ILE A 78 -23.31 8.68 2.19
C ILE A 78 -22.58 7.81 1.15
N VAL A 79 -22.00 8.43 0.11
CA VAL A 79 -21.19 7.70 -0.89
C VAL A 79 -19.99 7.03 -0.23
N ASN A 80 -19.29 7.72 0.69
CA ASN A 80 -18.17 7.14 1.44
C ASN A 80 -18.62 5.93 2.27
N ASP A 81 -19.68 6.07 3.05
CA ASP A 81 -20.20 5.00 3.91
C ASP A 81 -20.60 3.76 3.09
N GLU A 82 -21.24 3.98 1.92
CA GLU A 82 -21.63 2.89 1.03
C GLU A 82 -20.39 2.24 0.34
N LEU A 83 -19.34 3.00 0.02
CA LEU A 83 -18.09 2.43 -0.48
C LEU A 83 -17.42 1.56 0.59
N VAL A 84 -17.37 2.02 1.85
CA VAL A 84 -16.85 1.23 2.98
C VAL A 84 -17.65 -0.06 3.14
N SER A 85 -18.98 0.04 3.13
CA SER A 85 -19.88 -1.12 3.23
C SER A 85 -19.65 -2.13 2.10
N LEU A 86 -19.49 -1.64 0.87
CA LEU A 86 -19.24 -2.45 -0.31
C LEU A 86 -17.93 -3.26 -0.21
N MET A 87 -16.90 -2.66 0.38
CA MET A 87 -15.58 -3.28 0.56
C MET A 87 -15.47 -4.16 1.81
N GLY A 88 -16.49 -4.17 2.69
CA GLY A 88 -16.55 -5.10 3.82
C GLY A 88 -16.71 -4.50 5.20
N SER A 89 -16.87 -3.16 5.32
CA SER A 89 -17.09 -2.40 6.57
C SER A 89 -15.95 -2.47 7.58
N GLU A 90 -15.38 -3.66 7.83
CA GLU A 90 -14.37 -3.91 8.85
C GLU A 90 -13.10 -4.50 8.24
N THR A 91 -11.99 -4.20 8.90
CA THR A 91 -10.69 -4.79 8.57
C THR A 91 -10.66 -6.24 9.03
N THR A 92 -10.26 -7.14 8.14
CA THR A 92 -10.15 -8.57 8.43
C THR A 92 -8.69 -8.99 8.41
N GLU A 93 -8.23 -9.68 9.43
CA GLU A 93 -6.89 -10.28 9.49
C GLU A 93 -6.93 -11.79 9.16
N ILE A 94 -5.75 -12.35 8.85
CA ILE A 94 -5.59 -13.80 8.73
C ILE A 94 -5.84 -14.42 10.12
N ALA A 95 -6.80 -15.31 10.21
CA ALA A 95 -7.08 -16.03 11.45
C ALA A 95 -5.93 -17.02 11.75
N LEU A 96 -5.33 -16.88 12.92
CA LEU A 96 -4.24 -17.73 13.37
C LEU A 96 -4.67 -18.53 14.61
N ARG A 97 -4.26 -19.78 14.68
CA ARG A 97 -4.41 -20.59 15.88
C ARG A 97 -3.56 -20.03 17.05
N PRO A 98 -3.83 -20.43 18.29
CA PRO A 98 -2.95 -20.13 19.42
C PRO A 98 -1.49 -20.46 19.12
N ALA A 99 -0.54 -19.77 19.77
CA ALA A 99 0.89 -19.88 19.44
C ALA A 99 1.48 -21.29 19.62
N GLY A 100 0.83 -22.15 20.41
CA GLY A 100 1.22 -23.57 20.60
C GLY A 100 0.71 -24.53 19.54
N GLU A 101 -0.11 -24.05 18.60
CA GLU A 101 -0.69 -24.84 17.51
C GLU A 101 -0.18 -24.35 16.15
N ILE A 102 -0.13 -25.25 15.17
CA ILE A 102 0.26 -24.91 13.81
C ILE A 102 -0.96 -24.41 13.06
N THR A 103 -0.86 -23.20 12.47
CA THR A 103 -1.81 -22.69 11.49
C THR A 103 -1.32 -23.02 10.09
N VAL A 104 -2.14 -23.69 9.29
CA VAL A 104 -1.84 -24.03 7.90
C VAL A 104 -2.56 -23.08 6.96
N ILE A 105 -1.80 -22.32 6.20
CA ILE A 105 -2.30 -21.34 5.21
C ILE A 105 -1.95 -21.84 3.81
N MET A 106 -2.93 -21.92 2.93
CA MET A 106 -2.73 -22.26 1.53
C MET A 106 -2.90 -21.03 0.64
N MET A 107 -1.88 -20.72 -0.14
CA MET A 107 -1.92 -19.61 -1.10
C MET A 107 -2.34 -20.14 -2.46
N ALA A 108 -3.50 -19.70 -2.97
CA ALA A 108 -4.09 -20.10 -4.23
C ALA A 108 -4.15 -18.93 -5.23
N GLY A 109 -4.35 -19.21 -6.52
CA GLY A 109 -4.52 -18.18 -7.55
C GLY A 109 -3.88 -18.53 -8.89
N LEU A 110 -4.12 -17.72 -9.91
CA LEU A 110 -3.61 -17.95 -11.25
C LEU A 110 -2.10 -17.67 -11.36
N GLN A 111 -1.50 -18.14 -12.45
CA GLN A 111 -0.12 -17.83 -12.78
C GLN A 111 0.07 -16.32 -13.00
N GLY A 112 1.15 -15.76 -12.49
CA GLY A 112 1.45 -14.32 -12.62
C GLY A 112 0.68 -13.42 -11.65
N ALA A 113 -0.24 -13.94 -10.83
CA ALA A 113 -0.96 -13.18 -9.82
C ALA A 113 -0.08 -12.73 -8.62
N GLY A 114 1.17 -13.16 -8.53
CA GLY A 114 2.09 -12.76 -7.47
C GLY A 114 2.04 -13.63 -6.22
N LYS A 115 1.57 -14.88 -6.30
CA LYS A 115 1.49 -15.81 -5.15
C LYS A 115 2.81 -15.94 -4.39
N THR A 116 3.85 -16.42 -5.05
CA THR A 116 5.16 -16.70 -4.43
C THR A 116 5.75 -15.48 -3.71
N THR A 117 5.67 -14.31 -4.33
CA THR A 117 6.13 -13.05 -3.70
C THR A 117 5.26 -12.68 -2.51
N THR A 118 3.94 -12.81 -2.63
CA THR A 118 2.97 -12.51 -1.56
C THR A 118 3.13 -13.47 -0.39
N THR A 119 3.38 -14.76 -0.66
CA THR A 119 3.67 -15.80 0.34
C THR A 119 4.83 -15.38 1.24
N ALA A 120 5.95 -14.94 0.65
CA ALA A 120 7.10 -14.46 1.41
C ALA A 120 6.80 -13.15 2.18
N LYS A 121 6.04 -12.22 1.58
CA LYS A 121 5.62 -10.96 2.25
C LYS A 121 4.78 -11.24 3.49
N ILE A 122 3.83 -12.18 3.41
CA ILE A 122 3.00 -12.58 4.56
C ILE A 122 3.86 -13.22 5.65
N ALA A 123 4.76 -14.13 5.28
CA ALA A 123 5.66 -14.78 6.23
C ALA A 123 6.51 -13.74 7.00
N GLY A 124 7.07 -12.74 6.31
CA GLY A 124 7.79 -11.64 6.95
C GLY A 124 6.93 -10.85 7.93
N LYS A 125 5.69 -10.53 7.57
CA LYS A 125 4.74 -9.85 8.48
C LYS A 125 4.38 -10.68 9.70
N LEU A 126 4.15 -11.98 9.53
CA LEU A 126 3.85 -12.88 10.63
C LEU A 126 5.05 -13.07 11.56
N LYS A 127 6.27 -13.15 11.01
CA LYS A 127 7.51 -13.17 11.78
C LYS A 127 7.68 -11.89 12.61
N ALA A 128 7.41 -10.72 12.03
CA ALA A 128 7.45 -9.44 12.74
C ALA A 128 6.42 -9.37 13.89
N LYS A 129 5.30 -10.11 13.78
CA LYS A 129 4.30 -10.29 14.84
C LYS A 129 4.68 -11.40 15.85
N GLY A 130 5.92 -11.91 15.84
CA GLY A 130 6.42 -12.92 16.76
C GLY A 130 6.03 -14.38 16.45
N ARG A 131 5.48 -14.64 15.24
CA ARG A 131 5.21 -16.00 14.79
C ARG A 131 6.48 -16.64 14.20
N LYS A 132 6.49 -17.97 14.09
CA LYS A 132 7.56 -18.74 13.45
C LYS A 132 7.01 -19.39 12.17
N PRO A 133 7.01 -18.67 11.04
CA PRO A 133 6.49 -19.20 9.78
C PRO A 133 7.51 -20.11 9.08
N LEU A 134 6.99 -21.16 8.44
CA LEU A 134 7.67 -22.02 7.47
C LEU A 134 7.01 -21.82 6.11
N LEU A 135 7.79 -21.50 5.09
CA LEU A 135 7.35 -21.46 3.71
C LEU A 135 7.49 -22.83 3.07
N VAL A 136 6.54 -23.24 2.24
CA VAL A 136 6.54 -24.56 1.62
C VAL A 136 6.39 -24.43 0.10
N ALA A 137 7.37 -24.93 -0.65
CA ALA A 137 7.37 -24.90 -2.11
C ALA A 137 6.53 -26.05 -2.69
N CYS A 138 5.24 -25.82 -2.96
CA CYS A 138 4.33 -26.75 -3.59
C CYS A 138 4.13 -26.51 -5.10
N ASP A 139 4.69 -25.43 -5.70
CA ASP A 139 4.71 -25.22 -7.16
C ASP A 139 5.84 -26.03 -7.79
N VAL A 140 5.62 -27.31 -7.93
CA VAL A 140 6.60 -28.27 -8.50
C VAL A 140 6.65 -28.23 -10.04
N TYR A 141 5.67 -27.63 -10.68
CA TYR A 141 5.58 -27.54 -12.14
C TYR A 141 6.51 -26.47 -12.73
N ARG A 142 7.03 -25.59 -11.87
CA ARG A 142 7.95 -24.50 -12.25
C ARG A 142 9.17 -24.48 -11.31
N PRO A 143 10.28 -25.14 -11.69
CA PRO A 143 11.48 -25.18 -10.85
C PRO A 143 11.97 -23.79 -10.44
N ALA A 144 11.81 -22.77 -11.30
CA ALA A 144 12.14 -21.38 -10.99
C ALA A 144 11.29 -20.79 -9.84
N ALA A 145 10.06 -21.28 -9.61
CA ALA A 145 9.23 -20.82 -8.51
C ALA A 145 9.78 -21.28 -7.15
N ILE A 146 10.32 -22.50 -7.08
CA ILE A 146 10.98 -23.02 -5.87
C ILE A 146 12.17 -22.12 -5.50
N THR A 147 13.05 -21.86 -6.47
CA THR A 147 14.21 -20.98 -6.28
C THR A 147 13.77 -19.56 -5.89
N GLN A 148 12.72 -19.03 -6.53
CA GLN A 148 12.18 -17.71 -6.20
C GLN A 148 11.66 -17.65 -4.76
N LEU A 149 10.95 -18.69 -4.30
CA LEU A 149 10.47 -18.75 -2.93
C LEU A 149 11.64 -18.79 -1.93
N GLN A 150 12.68 -19.58 -2.23
CA GLN A 150 13.88 -19.66 -1.40
C GLN A 150 14.59 -18.31 -1.26
N ILE A 151 14.82 -17.61 -2.38
CA ILE A 151 15.44 -16.27 -2.37
C ILE A 151 14.59 -15.27 -1.58
N ASN A 152 13.28 -15.30 -1.76
CA ASN A 152 12.38 -14.39 -1.04
C ASN A 152 12.25 -14.74 0.44
N GLY A 153 12.26 -16.02 0.79
CA GLY A 153 12.29 -16.50 2.17
C GLY A 153 13.59 -16.06 2.88
N GLU A 154 14.74 -16.25 2.24
CA GLU A 154 16.03 -15.81 2.77
C GLU A 154 16.06 -14.30 3.05
N LYS A 155 15.56 -13.47 2.12
CA LYS A 155 15.45 -12.02 2.31
C LYS A 155 14.59 -11.63 3.51
N GLN A 156 13.60 -12.44 3.87
CA GLN A 156 12.77 -12.26 5.09
C GLN A 156 13.33 -12.98 6.31
N GLY A 157 14.42 -13.74 6.15
CA GLY A 157 14.97 -14.61 7.18
C GLY A 157 13.97 -15.68 7.63
N VAL A 158 13.17 -16.23 6.70
CA VAL A 158 12.16 -17.27 6.91
C VAL A 158 12.62 -18.54 6.20
N GLU A 159 12.53 -19.67 6.90
CA GLU A 159 12.89 -20.98 6.33
C GLU A 159 11.94 -21.43 5.24
N VAL A 160 12.48 -22.07 4.21
CA VAL A 160 11.73 -22.62 3.08
C VAL A 160 11.95 -24.12 3.01
N PHE A 161 10.87 -24.88 3.16
CA PHE A 161 10.85 -26.32 2.97
C PHE A 161 10.58 -26.67 1.51
N SER A 162 11.40 -27.55 0.94
CA SER A 162 11.25 -28.05 -0.43
C SER A 162 11.70 -29.50 -0.53
N MET A 163 11.00 -30.27 -1.34
CA MET A 163 11.39 -31.65 -1.71
C MET A 163 11.77 -31.75 -3.20
N GLY A 164 12.08 -30.60 -3.82
CA GLY A 164 12.36 -30.52 -5.26
C GLY A 164 11.09 -30.55 -6.13
N ASP A 165 11.25 -30.79 -7.42
CA ASP A 165 10.20 -30.69 -8.45
C ASP A 165 9.58 -32.04 -8.86
N LYS A 166 10.04 -33.16 -8.28
CA LYS A 166 9.59 -34.52 -8.64
C LYS A 166 8.56 -35.11 -7.70
N GLN A 167 8.26 -34.44 -6.60
CA GLN A 167 7.32 -34.94 -5.60
C GLN A 167 5.91 -34.37 -5.81
N ASN A 168 4.91 -35.14 -5.37
CA ASN A 168 3.53 -34.67 -5.40
C ASN A 168 3.32 -33.52 -4.37
N PRO A 169 2.65 -32.41 -4.72
CA PRO A 169 2.39 -31.30 -3.81
C PRO A 169 1.73 -31.69 -2.48
N VAL A 170 0.82 -32.67 -2.49
CA VAL A 170 0.18 -33.18 -1.27
C VAL A 170 1.20 -33.83 -0.32
N ASN A 171 2.13 -34.61 -0.86
CA ASN A 171 3.18 -35.25 -0.07
C ASN A 171 4.16 -34.22 0.50
N ILE A 172 4.49 -33.19 -0.28
CA ILE A 172 5.32 -32.07 0.18
C ILE A 172 4.64 -31.36 1.35
N ALA A 173 3.35 -31.06 1.24
CA ALA A 173 2.59 -30.41 2.30
C ALA A 173 2.54 -31.25 3.58
N LYS A 174 2.32 -32.58 3.49
CA LYS A 174 2.34 -33.50 4.65
C LYS A 174 3.71 -33.50 5.34
N ALA A 175 4.77 -33.69 4.56
CA ALA A 175 6.15 -33.70 5.09
C ALA A 175 6.53 -32.36 5.73
N ALA A 176 6.09 -31.24 5.14
CA ALA A 176 6.31 -29.91 5.71
C ALA A 176 5.63 -29.70 7.07
N ILE A 177 4.43 -30.24 7.26
CA ILE A 177 3.73 -30.16 8.56
C ILE A 177 4.46 -31.01 9.62
N GLU A 178 4.96 -32.19 9.27
CA GLU A 178 5.79 -32.99 10.17
C GLU A 178 7.11 -32.28 10.52
N HIS A 179 7.75 -31.69 9.52
CA HIS A 179 8.94 -30.86 9.75
C HIS A 179 8.63 -29.68 10.65
N ALA A 180 7.51 -28.98 10.44
CA ALA A 180 7.08 -27.85 11.25
C ALA A 180 6.87 -28.24 12.73
N LYS A 181 6.26 -29.42 13.00
CA LYS A 181 6.11 -29.96 14.37
C LYS A 181 7.46 -30.20 15.03
N ASN A 182 8.38 -30.83 14.31
CA ASN A 182 9.70 -31.20 14.84
C ASN A 182 10.60 -29.99 15.12
N GLN A 183 10.44 -28.89 14.36
CA GLN A 183 11.25 -27.68 14.46
C GLN A 183 10.53 -26.52 15.18
N ASN A 184 9.34 -26.79 15.78
CA ASN A 184 8.55 -25.80 16.50
C ASN A 184 8.15 -24.56 15.70
N PHE A 185 7.84 -24.73 14.42
CA PHE A 185 7.13 -23.72 13.63
C PHE A 185 5.65 -23.72 14.04
N ASN A 186 5.03 -22.55 14.03
CA ASN A 186 3.62 -22.41 14.39
C ASN A 186 2.73 -21.83 13.27
N VAL A 187 3.33 -21.53 12.11
CA VAL A 187 2.62 -21.20 10.87
C VAL A 187 3.29 -21.93 9.71
N VAL A 188 2.50 -22.57 8.86
CA VAL A 188 2.95 -23.21 7.63
C VAL A 188 2.22 -22.54 6.47
N ILE A 189 2.96 -22.00 5.48
CA ILE A 189 2.37 -21.31 4.33
C ILE A 189 2.74 -22.09 3.07
N LEU A 190 1.73 -22.68 2.43
CA LEU A 190 1.87 -23.49 1.22
C LEU A 190 1.79 -22.59 -0.02
N ASP A 191 2.89 -22.41 -0.74
CA ASP A 191 2.93 -21.72 -2.04
C ASP A 191 2.56 -22.72 -3.13
N THR A 192 1.31 -22.71 -3.59
CA THR A 192 0.79 -23.68 -4.56
C THR A 192 1.03 -23.25 -6.00
N ALA A 193 0.95 -24.19 -6.93
CA ALA A 193 1.00 -23.91 -8.34
C ALA A 193 -0.14 -23.00 -8.80
N GLY A 194 0.09 -22.28 -9.89
CA GLY A 194 -0.93 -21.55 -10.62
C GLY A 194 -0.92 -21.90 -12.09
N ARG A 195 -2.09 -22.00 -12.70
CA ARG A 195 -2.28 -22.16 -14.14
C ARG A 195 -2.62 -20.81 -14.76
N LEU A 196 -2.55 -20.73 -16.10
CA LEU A 196 -2.88 -19.49 -16.83
C LEU A 196 -4.37 -19.11 -16.71
N HIS A 197 -5.22 -20.11 -16.54
CA HIS A 197 -6.67 -19.95 -16.37
C HIS A 197 -7.18 -21.00 -15.37
N VAL A 198 -8.41 -20.83 -14.95
CA VAL A 198 -9.08 -21.78 -14.05
C VAL A 198 -9.34 -23.08 -14.79
N ASP A 199 -8.69 -24.16 -14.36
CA ASP A 199 -8.93 -25.52 -14.86
C ASP A 199 -9.28 -26.50 -13.73
N GLU A 200 -9.85 -27.64 -14.09
CA GLU A 200 -10.37 -28.61 -13.13
C GLU A 200 -9.25 -29.34 -12.39
N ASP A 201 -8.14 -29.67 -13.08
CA ASP A 201 -7.03 -30.40 -12.47
C ASP A 201 -6.37 -29.58 -11.36
N MET A 202 -6.17 -28.26 -11.58
CA MET A 202 -5.67 -27.35 -10.57
C MET A 202 -6.62 -27.27 -9.36
N MET A 203 -7.93 -27.18 -9.61
CA MET A 203 -8.91 -27.10 -8.53
C MET A 203 -8.92 -28.38 -7.69
N GLN A 204 -8.85 -29.55 -8.33
CA GLN A 204 -8.78 -30.85 -7.65
C GLN A 204 -7.48 -30.99 -6.83
N GLU A 205 -6.35 -30.49 -7.33
CA GLU A 205 -5.10 -30.49 -6.58
C GLU A 205 -5.22 -29.66 -5.31
N LEU A 206 -5.76 -28.45 -5.40
CA LEU A 206 -5.96 -27.57 -4.24
C LEU A 206 -6.93 -28.20 -3.21
N ILE A 207 -8.01 -28.82 -3.67
CA ILE A 207 -8.96 -29.52 -2.80
C ILE A 207 -8.27 -30.66 -2.07
N ARG A 208 -7.48 -31.49 -2.77
CA ARG A 208 -6.72 -32.60 -2.14
C ARG A 208 -5.72 -32.08 -1.11
N ILE A 209 -4.97 -31.03 -1.40
CA ILE A 209 -4.06 -30.43 -0.42
C ILE A 209 -4.86 -29.97 0.79
N LYS A 210 -5.99 -29.26 0.58
CA LYS A 210 -6.83 -28.70 1.65
C LYS A 210 -7.33 -29.78 2.60
N GLU A 211 -7.82 -30.90 2.05
CA GLU A 211 -8.37 -32.01 2.84
C GLU A 211 -7.29 -32.80 3.56
N GLU A 212 -6.18 -33.12 2.89
CA GLU A 212 -5.16 -34.02 3.39
C GLU A 212 -4.28 -33.42 4.51
N VAL A 213 -4.16 -32.10 4.57
CA VAL A 213 -3.36 -31.42 5.61
C VAL A 213 -4.17 -30.50 6.51
N ASN A 214 -5.51 -30.54 6.43
CA ASN A 214 -6.42 -29.71 7.23
C ASN A 214 -6.05 -28.22 7.17
N VAL A 215 -6.11 -27.62 5.96
CA VAL A 215 -5.81 -26.22 5.77
C VAL A 215 -6.79 -25.34 6.56
N ASP A 216 -6.26 -24.45 7.40
CA ASP A 216 -7.07 -23.52 8.20
C ASP A 216 -7.57 -22.32 7.38
N GLN A 217 -6.72 -21.82 6.48
CA GLN A 217 -7.02 -20.64 5.69
C GLN A 217 -6.59 -20.86 4.24
N THR A 218 -7.52 -20.76 3.31
CA THR A 218 -7.26 -20.71 1.87
C THR A 218 -7.32 -19.27 1.40
N ILE A 219 -6.19 -18.69 1.04
CA ILE A 219 -6.08 -17.30 0.64
C ILE A 219 -5.85 -17.22 -0.85
N LEU A 220 -6.76 -16.54 -1.55
CA LEU A 220 -6.66 -16.31 -2.97
C LEU A 220 -5.85 -15.05 -3.27
N VAL A 221 -4.85 -15.17 -4.14
CA VAL A 221 -4.06 -14.06 -4.65
C VAL A 221 -4.50 -13.75 -6.07
N VAL A 222 -4.94 -12.52 -6.32
CA VAL A 222 -5.38 -12.05 -7.63
C VAL A 222 -4.70 -10.75 -8.03
N ASP A 223 -4.50 -10.58 -9.32
CA ASP A 223 -3.95 -9.38 -9.92
C ASP A 223 -5.07 -8.34 -10.09
N ALA A 224 -4.98 -7.20 -9.39
CA ALA A 224 -5.98 -6.14 -9.45
C ALA A 224 -6.10 -5.51 -10.85
N MET A 225 -5.02 -5.52 -11.63
CA MET A 225 -5.01 -4.95 -12.97
C MET A 225 -5.90 -5.70 -13.96
N THR A 226 -6.27 -6.96 -13.66
CA THR A 226 -7.18 -7.74 -14.51
C THR A 226 -8.65 -7.34 -14.37
N GLY A 227 -8.95 -6.40 -13.47
CA GLY A 227 -10.29 -5.80 -13.33
C GLY A 227 -11.38 -6.84 -13.05
N GLN A 228 -12.38 -6.94 -13.91
CA GLN A 228 -13.51 -7.87 -13.73
C GLN A 228 -13.08 -9.35 -13.76
N ASP A 229 -12.00 -9.71 -14.47
CA ASP A 229 -11.50 -11.08 -14.46
C ASP A 229 -11.01 -11.52 -13.08
N ALA A 230 -10.41 -10.62 -12.29
CA ALA A 230 -10.07 -10.89 -10.89
C ALA A 230 -11.30 -11.29 -10.06
N VAL A 231 -12.44 -10.65 -10.32
CA VAL A 231 -13.71 -10.94 -9.64
C VAL A 231 -14.25 -12.31 -10.04
N ASN A 232 -14.22 -12.62 -11.34
CA ASN A 232 -14.66 -13.92 -11.88
C ASN A 232 -13.80 -15.06 -11.33
N VAL A 233 -12.49 -14.85 -11.24
CA VAL A 233 -11.55 -15.80 -10.63
C VAL A 233 -11.88 -16.00 -9.15
N ALA A 234 -12.11 -14.93 -8.39
CA ALA A 234 -12.46 -15.03 -6.98
C ALA A 234 -13.77 -15.80 -6.75
N GLU A 235 -14.78 -15.55 -7.57
CA GLU A 235 -16.04 -16.29 -7.52
C GLU A 235 -15.83 -17.78 -7.83
N SER A 236 -15.08 -18.12 -8.89
CA SER A 236 -14.81 -19.50 -9.30
C SER A 236 -14.03 -20.27 -8.23
N PHE A 237 -12.97 -19.67 -7.65
CA PHE A 237 -12.20 -20.31 -6.58
C PHE A 237 -13.06 -20.49 -5.32
N ASN A 238 -13.91 -19.52 -5.00
CA ASN A 238 -14.79 -19.63 -3.84
C ASN A 238 -15.82 -20.75 -4.00
N GLN A 239 -16.39 -20.91 -5.19
CA GLN A 239 -17.37 -21.96 -5.47
C GLN A 239 -16.77 -23.36 -5.49
N LYS A 240 -15.55 -23.52 -6.06
CA LYS A 240 -14.93 -24.83 -6.29
C LYS A 240 -14.06 -25.31 -5.12
N VAL A 241 -13.23 -24.43 -4.56
CA VAL A 241 -12.25 -24.78 -3.50
C VAL A 241 -12.68 -24.27 -2.14
N GLY A 242 -13.44 -23.17 -2.10
CA GLY A 242 -13.77 -22.45 -0.87
C GLY A 242 -12.56 -21.66 -0.38
N ILE A 243 -12.62 -20.33 -0.52
CA ILE A 243 -11.60 -19.41 -0.03
C ILE A 243 -12.04 -18.72 1.25
N ASP A 244 -11.09 -18.24 2.06
CA ASP A 244 -11.36 -17.56 3.32
C ASP A 244 -11.07 -16.06 3.23
N GLY A 245 -10.22 -15.66 2.29
CA GLY A 245 -9.90 -14.27 2.02
C GLY A 245 -9.19 -14.08 0.70
N VAL A 246 -9.06 -12.82 0.29
CA VAL A 246 -8.44 -12.42 -0.98
C VAL A 246 -7.31 -11.42 -0.72
N ILE A 247 -6.24 -11.54 -1.48
CA ILE A 247 -5.16 -10.55 -1.54
C ILE A 247 -5.10 -9.99 -2.95
N LEU A 248 -5.20 -8.68 -3.06
CA LEU A 248 -5.04 -7.95 -4.32
C LEU A 248 -3.59 -7.55 -4.51
N THR A 249 -2.99 -7.94 -5.61
CA THR A 249 -1.62 -7.54 -5.99
C THR A 249 -1.64 -6.48 -7.08
N LYS A 250 -0.50 -5.82 -7.31
CA LYS A 250 -0.29 -4.83 -8.36
C LYS A 250 -1.25 -3.64 -8.31
N MET A 251 -1.71 -3.29 -7.12
CA MET A 251 -2.61 -2.16 -6.92
C MET A 251 -1.95 -0.81 -7.27
N ASP A 252 -0.64 -0.71 -7.21
CA ASP A 252 0.16 0.43 -7.66
C ASP A 252 -0.01 0.73 -9.16
N GLY A 253 -0.24 -0.31 -9.98
CA GLY A 253 -0.55 -0.20 -11.41
C GLY A 253 -2.04 -0.08 -11.74
N ASP A 254 -2.94 -0.37 -10.80
CA ASP A 254 -4.39 -0.32 -11.02
C ASP A 254 -4.95 1.09 -10.79
N THR A 255 -5.13 1.84 -11.88
CA THR A 255 -5.73 3.18 -11.83
C THR A 255 -7.25 3.19 -11.76
N ARG A 256 -7.90 2.04 -12.01
CA ARG A 256 -9.36 1.87 -12.06
C ARG A 256 -9.96 1.43 -10.73
N GLY A 257 -9.43 0.37 -10.11
CA GLY A 257 -9.85 -0.11 -8.79
C GLY A 257 -11.12 -0.97 -8.77
N GLY A 258 -11.62 -1.40 -9.92
CA GLY A 258 -12.88 -2.15 -10.03
C GLY A 258 -12.88 -3.47 -9.29
N ALA A 259 -11.75 -4.18 -9.29
CA ALA A 259 -11.59 -5.43 -8.56
C ALA A 259 -11.78 -5.22 -7.04
N ALA A 260 -11.15 -4.22 -6.45
CA ALA A 260 -11.26 -3.94 -5.02
C ALA A 260 -12.70 -3.64 -4.57
N LEU A 261 -13.48 -2.97 -5.44
CA LEU A 261 -14.88 -2.64 -5.17
C LEU A 261 -15.84 -3.80 -5.40
N SER A 262 -15.47 -4.80 -6.20
CA SER A 262 -16.39 -5.86 -6.62
C SER A 262 -16.17 -7.19 -5.91
N ILE A 263 -14.94 -7.51 -5.51
CA ILE A 263 -14.58 -8.85 -4.99
C ILE A 263 -15.42 -9.23 -3.78
N LYS A 264 -15.49 -8.36 -2.75
CA LYS A 264 -16.26 -8.66 -1.53
C LYS A 264 -17.74 -8.85 -1.84
N ALA A 265 -18.32 -7.99 -2.68
CA ALA A 265 -19.73 -8.02 -3.02
C ALA A 265 -20.13 -9.26 -3.84
N ILE A 266 -19.23 -9.78 -4.67
CA ILE A 266 -19.47 -10.94 -5.55
C ILE A 266 -19.10 -12.25 -4.86
N SER A 267 -17.88 -12.35 -4.32
CA SER A 267 -17.37 -13.59 -3.70
C SER A 267 -17.87 -13.78 -2.26
N GLY A 268 -18.34 -12.73 -1.60
CA GLY A 268 -18.67 -12.73 -0.17
C GLY A 268 -17.44 -12.77 0.76
N LYS A 269 -16.22 -12.82 0.21
CA LYS A 269 -14.98 -13.00 0.97
C LYS A 269 -14.24 -11.67 1.20
N PRO A 270 -13.62 -11.48 2.38
CA PRO A 270 -12.93 -10.24 2.70
C PRO A 270 -11.64 -10.09 1.89
N ILE A 271 -11.27 -8.84 1.59
CA ILE A 271 -9.93 -8.51 1.15
C ILE A 271 -9.06 -8.35 2.42
N LEU A 272 -7.96 -9.10 2.49
CA LEU A 272 -7.08 -9.12 3.66
C LEU A 272 -5.93 -8.13 3.51
N TYR A 273 -5.26 -8.16 2.36
CA TYR A 273 -4.10 -7.33 2.07
C TYR A 273 -4.13 -6.82 0.63
N VAL A 274 -3.36 -5.74 0.40
CA VAL A 274 -3.09 -5.19 -0.94
C VAL A 274 -1.60 -5.05 -1.16
N GLY A 275 -1.13 -5.48 -2.33
CA GLY A 275 0.25 -5.29 -2.79
C GLY A 275 0.36 -3.97 -3.53
N MET A 276 1.16 -3.06 -2.98
CA MET A 276 1.35 -1.69 -3.46
C MET A 276 2.72 -1.50 -4.13
N GLY A 277 3.38 -2.59 -4.54
CA GLY A 277 4.69 -2.54 -5.19
C GLY A 277 5.44 -3.87 -5.09
N GLU A 278 6.65 -3.90 -5.66
CA GLU A 278 7.46 -5.11 -5.76
C GLU A 278 8.25 -5.45 -4.49
N LYS A 279 8.59 -4.44 -3.68
CA LYS A 279 9.39 -4.64 -2.46
C LYS A 279 8.67 -5.56 -1.48
N LEU A 280 9.42 -6.30 -0.68
CA LEU A 280 8.87 -7.19 0.33
C LEU A 280 8.06 -6.44 1.41
N SER A 281 8.35 -5.15 1.65
CA SER A 281 7.60 -4.25 2.52
C SER A 281 6.27 -3.76 1.93
N ASP A 282 6.07 -3.87 0.60
CA ASP A 282 4.94 -3.25 -0.10
C ASP A 282 3.69 -4.15 -0.07
N LEU A 283 3.37 -4.70 1.07
CA LEU A 283 2.12 -5.40 1.35
C LEU A 283 1.42 -4.68 2.50
N GLU A 284 0.31 -4.03 2.21
CA GLU A 284 -0.47 -3.27 3.21
C GLU A 284 -1.70 -4.07 3.64
N GLN A 285 -2.10 -3.91 4.92
CA GLN A 285 -3.40 -4.39 5.39
C GLN A 285 -4.51 -3.65 4.65
N PHE A 286 -5.58 -4.34 4.29
CA PHE A 286 -6.72 -3.71 3.65
C PHE A 286 -7.63 -3.05 4.70
N TYR A 287 -7.77 -1.74 4.61
CA TYR A 287 -8.67 -0.94 5.44
C TYR A 287 -9.76 -0.34 4.57
N PRO A 288 -11.03 -0.83 4.63
CA PRO A 288 -12.11 -0.35 3.77
C PRO A 288 -12.34 1.15 3.85
N ASP A 289 -12.29 1.73 5.05
CA ASP A 289 -12.47 3.17 5.31
C ASP A 289 -11.37 4.03 4.67
N ARG A 290 -10.10 3.62 4.81
CA ARG A 290 -8.97 4.31 4.20
C ARG A 290 -9.02 4.21 2.67
N MET A 291 -9.42 3.05 2.16
CA MET A 291 -9.54 2.82 0.74
C MET A 291 -10.66 3.67 0.13
N ALA A 292 -11.83 3.75 0.79
CA ALA A 292 -12.91 4.66 0.40
C ALA A 292 -12.44 6.11 0.38
N SER A 293 -11.71 6.54 1.41
CA SER A 293 -11.14 7.89 1.50
C SER A 293 -10.14 8.18 0.36
N ARG A 294 -9.29 7.21 -0.02
CA ARG A 294 -8.38 7.33 -1.18
C ARG A 294 -9.16 7.48 -2.48
N ILE A 295 -10.18 6.63 -2.70
CA ILE A 295 -11.05 6.67 -3.89
C ILE A 295 -11.76 8.02 -4.02
N LEU A 296 -12.20 8.63 -2.92
CA LEU A 296 -12.85 9.93 -2.92
C LEU A 296 -11.85 11.10 -2.96
N GLY A 297 -10.55 10.83 -2.98
CA GLY A 297 -9.51 11.86 -2.96
C GLY A 297 -9.45 12.67 -1.66
N MET A 298 -9.93 12.08 -0.56
CA MET A 298 -9.88 12.69 0.78
C MET A 298 -8.55 12.46 1.49
N GLY A 299 -7.65 11.71 0.86
CA GLY A 299 -6.34 11.34 1.41
C GLY A 299 -6.41 10.15 2.36
N ASP A 300 -5.24 9.74 2.83
CA ASP A 300 -5.09 8.64 3.80
C ASP A 300 -4.03 9.00 4.85
N VAL A 301 -4.38 9.90 5.72
CA VAL A 301 -3.49 10.43 6.76
C VAL A 301 -3.06 9.34 7.75
N MET A 302 -3.93 8.35 8.04
CA MET A 302 -3.62 7.27 8.98
C MET A 302 -2.52 6.35 8.43
N SER A 303 -2.61 5.94 7.17
CA SER A 303 -1.52 5.16 6.54
C SER A 303 -0.21 5.93 6.46
N LEU A 304 -0.27 7.25 6.29
CA LEU A 304 0.92 8.10 6.33
C LEU A 304 1.57 8.09 7.73
N ILE A 305 0.76 8.24 8.78
CA ILE A 305 1.23 8.19 10.17
C ILE A 305 1.85 6.82 10.48
N GLU A 306 1.19 5.73 10.10
CA GLU A 306 1.70 4.37 10.31
C GLU A 306 3.01 4.11 9.56
N LYS A 307 3.11 4.52 8.29
CA LYS A 307 4.37 4.44 7.53
C LYS A 307 5.47 5.28 8.17
N ALA A 308 5.15 6.45 8.67
CA ALA A 308 6.10 7.28 9.41
C ALA A 308 6.58 6.58 10.69
N GLN A 309 5.67 6.02 11.48
CA GLN A 309 6.00 5.29 12.71
C GLN A 309 6.84 4.02 12.46
N GLN A 310 6.58 3.28 11.38
CA GLN A 310 7.36 2.08 11.03
C GLN A 310 8.78 2.40 10.54
N ASN A 311 8.98 3.58 9.95
CA ASN A 311 10.26 3.97 9.35
C ASN A 311 11.06 4.97 10.20
N ILE A 312 10.45 5.54 11.26
CA ILE A 312 11.11 6.47 12.17
C ILE A 312 11.55 5.68 13.41
N ASP A 313 12.85 5.54 13.55
CA ASP A 313 13.49 5.18 14.81
C ASP A 313 13.29 6.35 15.78
N GLU A 314 12.48 6.15 16.83
CA GLU A 314 12.13 7.22 17.78
C GLU A 314 13.37 7.86 18.42
N ASP A 315 14.43 7.07 18.66
CA ASP A 315 15.67 7.57 19.23
C ASP A 315 16.41 8.47 18.23
N LYS A 316 16.44 8.09 16.96
CA LYS A 316 16.99 8.93 15.89
C LYS A 316 16.16 10.18 15.63
N ALA A 317 14.83 10.11 15.72
CA ALA A 317 13.97 11.27 15.59
C ALA A 317 14.23 12.30 16.72
N ARG A 318 14.39 11.82 17.96
CA ARG A 318 14.75 12.67 19.11
C ARG A 318 16.16 13.27 18.98
N GLU A 319 17.12 12.49 18.48
CA GLU A 319 18.47 12.95 18.20
C GLU A 319 18.48 14.05 17.12
N MET A 320 17.71 13.85 16.05
CA MET A 320 17.56 14.83 14.97
C MET A 320 16.90 16.12 15.45
N GLU A 321 15.85 16.02 16.29
CA GLU A 321 15.21 17.18 16.94
C GLU A 321 16.21 17.97 17.80
N GLN A 322 17.05 17.26 18.56
CA GLN A 322 18.11 17.90 19.36
C GLN A 322 19.16 18.57 18.48
N LYS A 323 19.58 17.95 17.38
CA LYS A 323 20.53 18.52 16.41
C LYS A 323 19.98 19.79 15.75
N ILE A 324 18.69 19.79 15.40
CA ILE A 324 18.00 20.97 14.86
C ILE A 324 17.96 22.11 15.91
N LYS A 325 17.58 21.82 17.16
CA LYS A 325 17.55 22.79 18.26
C LYS A 325 18.94 23.38 18.58
N LYS A 326 19.99 22.54 18.51
CA LYS A 326 21.40 22.93 18.75
C LYS A 326 22.05 23.55 17.52
N ALA A 327 21.36 23.69 16.38
CA ALA A 327 21.87 24.18 15.12
C ALA A 327 23.08 23.37 14.55
N THR A 328 23.18 22.09 14.91
CA THR A 328 24.23 21.15 14.46
C THR A 328 23.80 20.26 13.30
N PHE A 329 22.69 20.58 12.64
CA PHE A 329 22.21 19.86 11.45
C PHE A 329 23.21 19.97 10.29
N GLY A 330 23.77 18.83 9.89
CA GLY A 330 24.81 18.69 8.85
C GLY A 330 24.31 18.02 7.57
N PHE A 331 25.25 17.81 6.63
CA PHE A 331 24.93 17.10 5.38
C PHE A 331 24.68 15.61 5.58
N ASP A 332 25.22 14.97 6.61
CA ASP A 332 24.92 13.58 6.95
C ASP A 332 23.46 13.44 7.40
N ASP A 333 22.97 14.37 8.21
CA ASP A 333 21.57 14.39 8.66
C ASP A 333 20.60 14.67 7.48
N TYR A 334 21.05 15.53 6.54
CA TYR A 334 20.29 15.80 5.32
C TYR A 334 20.20 14.57 4.41
N LEU A 335 21.30 13.83 4.26
CA LEU A 335 21.33 12.57 3.50
C LEU A 335 20.43 11.51 4.15
N GLU A 336 20.48 11.38 5.47
CA GLU A 336 19.60 10.46 6.21
C GLU A 336 18.14 10.82 6.02
N SER A 337 17.78 12.10 6.07
CA SER A 337 16.42 12.58 5.79
C SER A 337 15.95 12.25 4.37
N MET A 338 16.83 12.39 3.37
CA MET A 338 16.54 12.00 1.99
C MET A 338 16.31 10.49 1.86
N ASN A 339 17.13 9.68 2.53
CA ASN A 339 16.98 8.22 2.52
C ASN A 339 15.70 7.77 3.23
N GLN A 340 15.33 8.37 4.34
CA GLN A 340 14.06 8.12 5.02
C GLN A 340 12.87 8.45 4.10
N MET A 341 12.88 9.60 3.41
CA MET A 341 11.85 9.96 2.43
C MET A 341 11.77 8.95 1.27
N LYS A 342 12.92 8.47 0.77
CA LYS A 342 12.97 7.45 -0.26
C LYS A 342 12.36 6.11 0.23
N ASN A 343 12.63 5.73 1.47
CA ASN A 343 12.08 4.53 2.09
C ASN A 343 10.58 4.61 2.36
N MET A 344 10.03 5.81 2.57
CA MET A 344 8.58 6.06 2.70
C MET A 344 7.82 6.01 1.36
N GLY A 345 8.48 5.67 0.26
CA GLY A 345 7.87 5.59 -1.07
C GLY A 345 8.01 6.87 -1.90
N GLY A 346 8.90 7.78 -1.49
CA GLY A 346 9.16 9.05 -2.17
C GLY A 346 8.15 10.16 -1.84
N ILE A 347 8.46 11.37 -2.30
CA ILE A 347 7.62 12.57 -2.03
C ILE A 347 6.23 12.43 -2.65
N SER A 348 6.12 11.82 -3.83
CA SER A 348 4.84 11.60 -4.51
C SER A 348 3.89 10.72 -3.70
N SER A 349 4.40 9.66 -3.08
CA SER A 349 3.61 8.77 -2.23
C SER A 349 3.06 9.52 -1.00
N VAL A 350 3.89 10.36 -0.38
CA VAL A 350 3.50 11.18 0.77
C VAL A 350 2.46 12.24 0.39
N LEU A 351 2.65 12.94 -0.74
CA LEU A 351 1.72 13.97 -1.21
C LEU A 351 0.34 13.40 -1.57
N ASN A 352 0.31 12.19 -2.13
CA ASN A 352 -0.95 11.50 -2.47
C ASN A 352 -1.75 11.06 -1.24
N MET A 353 -1.10 10.86 -0.11
CA MET A 353 -1.78 10.54 1.16
C MET A 353 -2.33 11.79 1.86
N LEU A 354 -1.93 12.99 1.44
CA LEU A 354 -2.41 14.24 2.01
C LEU A 354 -3.70 14.72 1.31
N PRO A 355 -4.72 15.13 2.06
CA PRO A 355 -5.99 15.59 1.51
C PRO A 355 -5.79 16.80 0.57
N GLY A 356 -6.33 16.71 -0.65
CA GLY A 356 -6.34 17.82 -1.62
C GLY A 356 -5.01 18.13 -2.33
N LEU A 357 -3.93 17.38 -2.06
CA LEU A 357 -2.62 17.59 -2.69
C LEU A 357 -2.29 16.55 -3.78
N GLY A 358 -3.11 15.51 -3.94
CA GLY A 358 -2.87 14.43 -4.90
C GLY A 358 -2.67 14.91 -6.35
N ASN A 359 -3.45 15.90 -6.80
CA ASN A 359 -3.32 16.46 -8.16
C ASN A 359 -2.02 17.30 -8.34
N LYS A 360 -1.46 17.86 -7.25
CA LYS A 360 -0.17 18.57 -7.28
C LYS A 360 1.02 17.62 -7.19
N ALA A 361 0.81 16.39 -6.77
CA ALA A 361 1.87 15.38 -6.70
C ALA A 361 2.47 15.09 -8.08
N LYS A 362 1.65 15.08 -9.15
CA LYS A 362 2.13 14.91 -10.53
C LYS A 362 3.03 16.05 -11.00
N ASP A 363 2.66 17.28 -10.68
CA ASP A 363 3.46 18.46 -11.05
C ASP A 363 4.81 18.44 -10.33
N ILE A 364 4.83 17.96 -9.09
CA ILE A 364 6.04 17.85 -8.27
C ILE A 364 6.86 16.61 -8.67
N GLU A 365 6.24 15.50 -9.04
CA GLU A 365 6.91 14.28 -9.51
C GLU A 365 7.70 14.54 -10.80
N GLY A 366 7.14 15.32 -11.73
CA GLY A 366 7.85 15.78 -12.93
C GLY A 366 9.03 16.73 -12.66
N MET A 367 9.08 17.30 -11.45
CA MET A 367 10.19 18.18 -11.02
C MET A 367 11.27 17.46 -10.21
N ILE A 368 11.02 16.24 -9.73
CA ILE A 368 11.96 15.46 -8.93
C ILE A 368 12.48 14.31 -9.79
N ASP A 369 13.62 14.52 -10.43
CA ASP A 369 14.33 13.47 -11.15
C ASP A 369 15.08 12.57 -10.13
N GLU A 370 14.87 11.24 -10.19
CA GLU A 370 15.64 10.27 -9.39
C GLU A 370 17.15 10.43 -9.60
N LYS A 371 17.56 10.87 -10.81
CA LYS A 371 18.94 11.22 -11.12
C LYS A 371 19.42 12.44 -10.33
N ASP A 372 18.53 13.40 -10.04
CA ASP A 372 18.87 14.58 -9.23
C ASP A 372 19.13 14.17 -7.77
N MET A 373 18.36 13.23 -7.24
CA MET A 373 18.58 12.64 -5.91
C MET A 373 19.92 11.89 -5.83
N ALA A 374 20.21 11.04 -6.81
CA ALA A 374 21.48 10.33 -6.88
C ALA A 374 22.68 11.28 -7.01
N ARG A 375 22.57 12.38 -7.77
CA ARG A 375 23.61 13.41 -7.86
C ARG A 375 23.82 14.13 -6.53
N LYS A 376 22.77 14.47 -5.81
CA LYS A 376 22.87 15.07 -4.47
C LYS A 376 23.57 14.14 -3.48
N GLU A 377 23.24 12.87 -3.50
CA GLU A 377 23.93 11.83 -2.71
C GLU A 377 25.41 11.76 -3.07
N ALA A 378 25.76 11.71 -4.35
CA ALA A 378 27.15 11.68 -4.81
C ALA A 378 27.93 12.93 -4.39
N ILE A 379 27.31 14.11 -4.42
CA ILE A 379 27.91 15.36 -3.94
C ILE A 379 28.23 15.26 -2.44
N ILE A 380 27.30 14.79 -1.61
CA ILE A 380 27.49 14.67 -0.16
C ILE A 380 28.58 13.63 0.15
N LEU A 381 28.57 12.49 -0.51
CA LEU A 381 29.55 11.42 -0.32
C LEU A 381 30.96 11.85 -0.77
N SER A 382 31.06 12.80 -1.70
CA SER A 382 32.34 13.40 -2.13
C SER A 382 32.90 14.45 -1.16
N MET A 383 32.17 14.82 -0.11
CA MET A 383 32.63 15.68 0.98
C MET A 383 33.40 14.87 2.01
N THR A 384 34.39 15.48 2.66
CA THR A 384 35.03 14.91 3.84
C THR A 384 34.08 14.92 5.05
N PRO A 385 34.28 14.05 6.07
CA PRO A 385 33.42 14.05 7.28
C PRO A 385 33.35 15.43 7.97
N LYS A 386 34.47 16.20 7.96
CA LYS A 386 34.49 17.55 8.53
C LYS A 386 33.65 18.55 7.74
N GLU A 387 33.60 18.42 6.40
CA GLU A 387 32.80 19.28 5.53
C GLU A 387 31.31 18.92 5.62
N ARG A 388 31.00 17.64 5.80
CA ARG A 388 29.59 17.18 6.03
C ARG A 388 29.04 17.68 7.36
N ALA A 389 29.89 17.65 8.40
CA ALA A 389 29.50 18.14 9.72
C ALA A 389 29.41 19.67 9.80
N ASN A 390 30.25 20.38 9.05
CA ASN A 390 30.29 21.86 9.06
C ASN A 390 30.23 22.44 7.64
N PRO A 391 29.06 22.77 7.14
CA PRO A 391 28.85 23.34 5.80
C PRO A 391 29.60 24.67 5.56
N ASP A 392 29.88 25.42 6.60
CA ASP A 392 30.54 26.73 6.52
C ASP A 392 32.02 26.62 6.05
N LEU A 393 32.58 25.40 6.04
CA LEU A 393 33.92 25.11 5.52
C LEU A 393 33.97 25.07 3.97
N LEU A 394 32.84 25.08 3.27
CA LEU A 394 32.77 24.89 1.82
C LEU A 394 33.14 26.16 1.04
N ASN A 395 34.47 26.38 0.90
CA ASN A 395 35.01 27.43 0.03
C ASN A 395 35.03 27.02 -1.46
N PRO A 396 35.28 27.93 -2.41
CA PRO A 396 35.30 27.65 -3.85
C PRO A 396 36.19 26.48 -4.27
N SER A 397 37.38 26.37 -3.67
CA SER A 397 38.34 25.30 -3.96
C SER A 397 37.80 23.92 -3.56
N ARG A 398 37.21 23.82 -2.38
CA ARG A 398 36.56 22.58 -1.90
C ARG A 398 35.37 22.19 -2.74
N LYS A 399 34.52 23.15 -3.12
CA LYS A 399 33.37 22.91 -4.01
C LYS A 399 33.83 22.39 -5.38
N LYS A 400 34.93 22.89 -5.93
CA LYS A 400 35.51 22.40 -7.18
C LYS A 400 35.98 20.94 -7.06
N ARG A 401 36.68 20.60 -5.97
CA ARG A 401 37.09 19.21 -5.68
C ARG A 401 35.87 18.27 -5.52
N ILE A 402 34.84 18.70 -4.78
CA ILE A 402 33.63 17.94 -4.57
C ILE A 402 32.90 17.71 -5.90
N ALA A 403 32.81 18.73 -6.76
CA ALA A 403 32.20 18.61 -8.08
C ALA A 403 32.93 17.55 -8.94
N GLN A 404 34.27 17.57 -8.93
CA GLN A 404 35.07 16.58 -9.63
C GLN A 404 34.86 15.16 -9.07
N GLY A 405 34.82 15.01 -7.74
CA GLY A 405 34.59 13.71 -7.09
C GLY A 405 33.18 13.13 -7.34
N ALA A 406 32.19 13.99 -7.44
CA ALA A 406 30.81 13.60 -7.72
C ALA A 406 30.45 13.46 -9.22
N GLY A 407 31.36 13.84 -10.12
CA GLY A 407 31.15 13.81 -11.56
C GLY A 407 30.06 14.82 -12.03
N VAL A 408 29.92 15.96 -11.34
CA VAL A 408 28.91 17.00 -11.63
C VAL A 408 29.55 18.36 -11.85
N ASP A 409 28.76 19.30 -12.40
CA ASP A 409 29.22 20.69 -12.54
C ASP A 409 29.24 21.40 -11.16
N ILE A 410 30.19 22.36 -11.00
CA ILE A 410 30.28 23.18 -9.79
C ILE A 410 29.01 23.98 -9.51
N ALA A 411 28.22 24.31 -10.55
CA ALA A 411 26.93 24.96 -10.40
C ALA A 411 25.93 24.08 -9.67
N GLU A 412 25.96 22.75 -9.87
CA GLU A 412 25.11 21.80 -9.16
C GLU A 412 25.47 21.73 -7.67
N VAL A 413 26.76 21.70 -7.35
CA VAL A 413 27.23 21.76 -5.95
C VAL A 413 26.77 23.06 -5.27
N ASN A 414 26.88 24.20 -5.96
CA ASN A 414 26.41 25.49 -5.43
C ASN A 414 24.90 25.51 -5.20
N ARG A 415 24.12 24.95 -6.14
CA ARG A 415 22.66 24.84 -6.04
C ARG A 415 22.26 23.99 -4.83
N MET A 416 22.88 22.82 -4.69
CA MET A 416 22.62 21.92 -3.59
C MET A 416 22.96 22.54 -2.23
N VAL A 417 24.13 23.19 -2.08
CA VAL A 417 24.52 23.89 -0.84
C VAL A 417 23.52 24.99 -0.49
N LYS A 418 23.05 25.77 -1.50
CA LYS A 418 22.04 26.79 -1.31
C LYS A 418 20.69 26.20 -0.86
N GLN A 419 20.25 25.08 -1.44
CA GLN A 419 19.03 24.38 -1.02
C GLN A 419 19.16 23.86 0.42
N PHE A 420 20.31 23.26 0.76
CA PHE A 420 20.60 22.83 2.12
C PHE A 420 20.49 23.98 3.14
N ASP A 421 21.10 25.14 2.84
CA ASP A 421 21.03 26.33 3.70
C ASP A 421 19.62 26.87 3.86
N GLN A 422 18.80 26.81 2.81
CA GLN A 422 17.39 27.19 2.87
C GLN A 422 16.61 26.21 3.77
N THR A 423 16.84 24.91 3.63
CA THR A 423 16.22 23.87 4.45
C THR A 423 16.61 24.07 5.93
N ARG A 424 17.90 24.30 6.22
CA ARG A 424 18.42 24.57 7.56
C ARG A 424 17.77 25.82 8.20
N LYS A 425 17.55 26.88 7.42
CA LYS A 425 16.86 28.10 7.86
C LYS A 425 15.38 27.85 8.17
N MET A 426 14.67 27.12 7.31
CA MET A 426 13.27 26.74 7.54
C MET A 426 13.13 25.88 8.80
N MET A 427 13.98 24.89 8.98
CA MET A 427 13.95 24.04 10.17
C MET A 427 14.22 24.81 11.46
N LYS A 428 15.07 25.84 11.43
CA LYS A 428 15.28 26.73 12.58
C LYS A 428 14.03 27.57 12.96
N GLN A 429 13.16 27.83 12.01
CA GLN A 429 11.93 28.60 12.25
C GLN A 429 10.75 27.72 12.72
N MET A 430 10.81 26.40 12.52
CA MET A 430 9.74 25.45 12.89
C MET A 430 9.56 25.17 14.41
N PRO A 431 10.55 25.26 15.31
CA PRO A 431 10.35 24.98 16.74
C PRO A 431 9.28 25.82 17.42
N GLY A 432 8.91 26.98 16.87
CA GLY A 432 7.80 27.81 17.34
C GLY A 432 6.41 27.29 16.94
N MET A 433 6.31 26.36 15.96
CA MET A 433 5.02 25.83 15.48
C MET A 433 4.61 24.50 16.14
N LEU A 434 5.57 23.68 16.59
CA LEU A 434 5.32 22.37 17.19
C LEU A 434 5.28 22.36 18.73
N GLY A 435 5.72 23.43 19.40
CA GLY A 435 5.82 23.56 20.86
C GLY A 435 4.75 24.41 21.53
N GLY A 436 3.66 24.75 20.88
CA GLY A 436 2.58 25.60 21.43
C GLY A 436 1.64 24.81 22.33
N LYS A 437 1.72 25.11 23.66
CA LYS A 437 0.71 24.76 24.63
C LYS A 437 -0.69 25.12 24.13
N SER A 438 -1.62 24.21 24.36
CA SER A 438 -3.08 24.33 24.30
C SER A 438 -3.57 25.81 24.51
N GLY A 439 -4.16 26.38 23.47
CA GLY A 439 -4.89 27.64 23.59
C GLY A 439 -5.26 28.30 22.27
N LYS A 440 -6.51 28.11 21.87
CA LYS A 440 -7.33 28.93 20.98
C LYS A 440 -6.93 29.10 19.48
N ARG A 441 -7.76 28.48 18.63
CA ARG A 441 -8.18 28.92 17.27
C ARG A 441 -7.12 29.56 16.37
N GLY A 442 -6.58 28.78 15.46
CA GLY A 442 -5.83 29.30 14.32
C GLY A 442 -5.54 28.15 13.34
N GLY A 443 -6.20 28.17 12.17
CA GLY A 443 -6.04 27.14 11.14
C GLY A 443 -4.59 27.03 10.67
N PHE A 444 -4.16 25.82 10.46
CA PHE A 444 -2.87 25.43 9.91
C PHE A 444 -2.74 25.99 8.49
N LYS A 445 -1.97 27.03 8.30
CA LYS A 445 -1.54 27.51 6.99
C LYS A 445 -0.13 26.97 6.74
N LEU A 446 -0.02 25.98 5.89
CA LEU A 446 1.25 25.57 5.28
C LEU A 446 1.70 26.66 4.32
N PRO A 447 2.94 27.16 4.41
CA PRO A 447 3.50 28.07 3.42
C PRO A 447 4.03 27.25 2.25
N PHE A 448 3.27 27.19 1.17
CA PHE A 448 3.77 26.90 -0.18
C PHE A 448 3.14 27.93 -1.11
#